data_b71ad8a980cf69d405113a014e60ed57
#
_entry.id   b71ad8a980cf69d405113a014e60ed57
#
_cell.length_a   1.000
_cell.length_b   1.000
_cell.length_c   1.000
_cell.angle_alpha   90.00
_cell.angle_beta   90.00
_cell.angle_gamma   90.00
#
_symmetry.space_group_name_H-M   'P 1'
#
loop_
_entity.id
_entity.type
_entity.pdbx_description
1 polymer ?
#
loop_
_entity_poly.entity_id
_entity_poly.type
_entity_poly.pdbx_seq_one_letter_code
_entity_poly.pdbx_strand_id
1 'polypeptide(L)'
;MIAHLLGVPDEVCLDGGDIIRGLVEMMGEGMSVAFAYRDEVLYARIYDGERYVFPLPFMLTDSADARGACITLAAYSVREMVPLIITDVPREELEFICSVFPHVDAYTYEDDDDTFYLKVNNECDMLDCVPTAELDGVTLDELCESDRDRYAALCSDRELNRYWGYDVDVDNPDGDPDFYLATVRRELEDGVALTLAVREGGELVGEATVYGFDYLGSASIAVRVMRDSHGRGIGSRATAALIMLAREIGLSTVRAEILEENTPSIRMTAKYMTRTKTENGKVYFTSEL
;
A
#
# COMPACT_ATOMS: atom_id res chain seq x y z
N MET A 1 -19.41 22.74 -14.03
CA MET A 1 -18.85 23.50 -12.89
C MET A 1 -17.48 22.92 -12.48
N ILE A 2 -17.36 21.63 -12.16
CA ILE A 2 -16.08 20.98 -11.80
C ILE A 2 -15.10 21.04 -12.98
N ALA A 3 -15.50 20.68 -14.21
CA ALA A 3 -14.65 20.79 -15.39
C ALA A 3 -14.07 22.20 -15.59
N HIS A 4 -14.86 23.22 -15.31
CA HIS A 4 -14.43 24.62 -15.41
C HIS A 4 -13.39 24.97 -14.29
N LEU A 5 -13.59 24.48 -13.07
CA LEU A 5 -12.65 24.64 -11.96
C LEU A 5 -11.31 23.96 -12.22
N LEU A 6 -11.33 22.80 -12.93
CA LEU A 6 -10.14 22.08 -13.34
C LEU A 6 -9.47 22.63 -14.61
N GLY A 7 -10.03 23.71 -15.19
CA GLY A 7 -9.51 24.28 -16.44
C GLY A 7 -9.71 23.38 -17.67
N VAL A 8 -10.61 22.40 -17.59
CA VAL A 8 -10.95 21.51 -18.70
C VAL A 8 -11.98 22.19 -19.59
N PRO A 9 -11.85 22.15 -20.93
CA PRO A 9 -12.86 22.67 -21.85
C PRO A 9 -14.22 22.00 -21.64
N ASP A 10 -15.31 22.77 -21.72
CA ASP A 10 -16.70 22.31 -21.55
C ASP A 10 -17.09 21.17 -22.51
N GLU A 11 -16.31 20.92 -23.57
CA GLU A 11 -16.54 19.89 -24.57
C GLU A 11 -15.92 18.53 -24.18
N VAL A 12 -15.11 18.46 -23.11
CA VAL A 12 -14.45 17.22 -22.67
C VAL A 12 -15.28 16.56 -21.60
N CYS A 13 -15.77 15.37 -21.90
CA CYS A 13 -16.43 14.52 -20.91
C CYS A 13 -15.36 13.93 -19.98
N LEU A 14 -15.30 14.40 -18.72
CA LEU A 14 -14.43 13.83 -17.71
C LEU A 14 -15.08 12.56 -17.13
N ASP A 15 -14.29 11.49 -17.01
CA ASP A 15 -14.70 10.36 -16.19
C ASP A 15 -14.60 10.69 -14.69
N GLY A 16 -15.24 9.88 -13.83
CA GLY A 16 -15.25 10.10 -12.39
C GLY A 16 -13.81 10.12 -11.79
N GLY A 17 -12.89 9.37 -12.38
CA GLY A 17 -11.49 9.32 -11.96
C GLY A 17 -10.73 10.61 -12.21
N ASP A 18 -10.96 11.25 -13.33
CA ASP A 18 -10.35 12.54 -13.65
C ASP A 18 -10.87 13.66 -12.74
N ILE A 19 -12.16 13.61 -12.40
CA ILE A 19 -12.78 14.56 -11.46
C ILE A 19 -12.18 14.41 -10.06
N ILE A 20 -12.07 13.19 -9.55
CA ILE A 20 -11.52 12.90 -8.23
C ILE A 20 -10.05 13.33 -8.17
N ARG A 21 -9.25 12.97 -9.16
CA ARG A 21 -7.84 13.38 -9.26
C ARG A 21 -7.70 14.89 -9.23
N GLY A 22 -8.46 15.60 -10.04
CA GLY A 22 -8.44 17.05 -10.08
C GLY A 22 -8.89 17.71 -8.79
N LEU A 23 -9.87 17.15 -8.08
CA LEU A 23 -10.27 17.64 -6.77
C LEU A 23 -9.13 17.55 -5.76
N VAL A 24 -8.42 16.43 -5.73
CA VAL A 24 -7.33 16.22 -4.77
C VAL A 24 -6.08 17.03 -5.14
N GLU A 25 -5.77 17.20 -6.42
CA GLU A 25 -4.68 18.08 -6.87
C GLU A 25 -4.92 19.56 -6.50
N MET A 26 -6.20 19.98 -6.36
CA MET A 26 -6.56 21.31 -5.88
C MET A 26 -6.51 21.46 -4.35
N MET A 27 -6.41 20.37 -3.61
CA MET A 27 -6.39 20.40 -2.15
C MET A 27 -5.02 20.86 -1.66
N GLY A 28 -5.01 21.91 -0.83
CA GLY A 28 -3.83 22.34 -0.10
C GLY A 28 -3.63 21.57 1.21
N GLU A 29 -2.49 21.81 1.88
CA GLU A 29 -2.25 21.32 3.23
C GLU A 29 -3.41 21.72 4.18
N GLY A 30 -3.94 20.75 4.91
CA GLY A 30 -5.06 20.97 5.85
C GLY A 30 -6.46 20.84 5.24
N MET A 31 -6.58 20.63 3.94
CA MET A 31 -7.86 20.36 3.30
C MET A 31 -8.25 18.89 3.40
N SER A 32 -9.54 18.61 3.48
CA SER A 32 -10.12 17.27 3.44
C SER A 32 -11.33 17.21 2.52
N VAL A 33 -11.63 16.04 2.01
CA VAL A 33 -12.82 15.79 1.21
C VAL A 33 -13.72 14.81 1.95
N ALA A 34 -14.98 15.18 2.11
CA ALA A 34 -16.05 14.28 2.52
C ALA A 34 -16.91 13.94 1.30
N PHE A 35 -17.31 12.69 1.21
CA PHE A 35 -18.19 12.19 0.16
C PHE A 35 -19.54 11.83 0.78
N ALA A 36 -20.63 12.11 0.07
CA ALA A 36 -21.96 11.74 0.48
C ALA A 36 -22.60 10.88 -0.64
N TYR A 37 -23.16 9.74 -0.27
CA TYR A 37 -23.88 8.85 -1.15
C TYR A 37 -25.38 9.09 -0.97
N ARG A 38 -26.04 9.66 -1.98
CA ARG A 38 -27.47 9.94 -1.95
C ARG A 38 -28.11 9.61 -3.29
N ASP A 39 -29.23 8.90 -3.28
CA ASP A 39 -30.02 8.57 -4.46
C ASP A 39 -29.16 7.96 -5.60
N GLU A 40 -28.26 7.04 -5.24
CA GLU A 40 -27.28 6.43 -6.15
C GLU A 40 -26.29 7.42 -6.79
N VAL A 41 -26.15 8.60 -6.23
CA VAL A 41 -25.21 9.64 -6.69
C VAL A 41 -24.18 9.93 -5.60
N LEU A 42 -22.91 10.01 -6.00
CA LEU A 42 -21.81 10.39 -5.12
C LEU A 42 -21.56 11.90 -5.21
N TYR A 43 -21.61 12.57 -4.08
CA TYR A 43 -21.32 13.99 -3.92
C TYR A 43 -20.00 14.18 -3.17
N ALA A 44 -19.25 15.23 -3.49
CA ALA A 44 -18.07 15.63 -2.75
C ALA A 44 -18.25 16.97 -2.08
N ARG A 45 -17.71 17.12 -0.87
CA ARG A 45 -17.58 18.38 -0.16
C ARG A 45 -16.14 18.59 0.26
N ILE A 46 -15.60 19.76 0.02
CA ILE A 46 -14.24 20.11 0.36
C ILE A 46 -14.27 20.97 1.61
N TYR A 47 -13.41 20.64 2.57
CA TYR A 47 -13.25 21.34 3.85
C TYR A 47 -11.84 21.93 3.95
N ASP A 48 -11.74 23.07 4.59
CA ASP A 48 -10.51 23.65 5.12
C ASP A 48 -10.66 23.67 6.66
N GLY A 49 -10.05 22.70 7.32
CA GLY A 49 -10.36 22.40 8.72
C GLY A 49 -11.82 22.01 8.90
N GLU A 50 -12.58 22.78 9.70
CA GLU A 50 -14.02 22.53 9.93
C GLU A 50 -14.95 23.32 8.99
N ARG A 51 -14.39 24.06 8.03
CA ARG A 51 -15.17 24.93 7.16
C ARG A 51 -15.35 24.35 5.77
N TYR A 52 -16.54 24.47 5.21
CA TYR A 52 -16.79 24.20 3.80
C TYR A 52 -16.08 25.22 2.93
N VAL A 53 -15.28 24.77 1.97
CA VAL A 53 -14.66 25.63 0.95
C VAL A 53 -15.73 26.09 -0.05
N PHE A 54 -16.68 25.23 -0.36
CA PHE A 54 -17.79 25.54 -1.26
C PHE A 54 -19.13 25.28 -0.55
N PRO A 55 -20.13 26.14 -0.73
CA PRO A 55 -21.42 26.07 -0.03
C PRO A 55 -22.28 24.87 -0.48
N LEU A 56 -22.05 24.33 -1.67
CA LEU A 56 -22.83 23.23 -2.23
C LEU A 56 -21.93 22.02 -2.52
N PRO A 57 -22.43 20.80 -2.28
CA PRO A 57 -21.73 19.58 -2.67
C PRO A 57 -21.63 19.48 -4.20
N PHE A 58 -20.52 18.93 -4.67
CA PHE A 58 -20.35 18.61 -6.09
C PHE A 58 -20.91 17.22 -6.38
N MET A 59 -21.73 17.09 -7.39
CA MET A 59 -22.12 15.81 -7.92
C MET A 59 -20.96 15.26 -8.77
N LEU A 60 -20.43 14.10 -8.39
CA LEU A 60 -19.29 13.46 -9.07
C LEU A 60 -19.72 12.54 -10.20
N THR A 61 -20.90 11.93 -10.07
CA THR A 61 -21.43 10.99 -11.06
C THR A 61 -22.92 11.20 -11.20
N ASP A 62 -23.48 10.66 -12.27
CA ASP A 62 -24.91 10.38 -12.33
C ASP A 62 -25.23 9.05 -11.60
N SER A 63 -26.49 8.75 -11.43
CA SER A 63 -26.97 7.56 -10.72
C SER A 63 -26.46 6.23 -11.31
N ALA A 64 -26.04 6.22 -12.57
CA ALA A 64 -25.64 4.99 -13.26
C ALA A 64 -24.21 4.54 -12.92
N ASP A 65 -23.38 5.39 -12.34
CA ASP A 65 -21.93 5.13 -12.15
C ASP A 65 -21.40 5.39 -10.73
N ALA A 66 -22.28 5.53 -9.75
CA ALA A 66 -21.91 5.78 -8.36
C ALA A 66 -20.97 4.70 -7.80
N ARG A 67 -21.18 3.43 -8.16
CA ARG A 67 -20.32 2.30 -7.75
C ARG A 67 -18.95 2.37 -8.40
N GLY A 68 -18.88 2.70 -9.68
CA GLY A 68 -17.62 2.92 -10.40
C GLY A 68 -16.84 4.10 -9.79
N ALA A 69 -17.51 5.17 -9.41
CA ALA A 69 -16.91 6.29 -8.71
C ALA A 69 -16.36 5.92 -7.33
N CYS A 70 -17.07 5.08 -6.55
CA CYS A 70 -16.57 4.56 -5.28
C CYS A 70 -15.27 3.74 -5.46
N ILE A 71 -15.22 2.87 -6.48
CA ILE A 71 -14.01 2.10 -6.80
C ILE A 71 -12.84 3.02 -7.15
N THR A 72 -13.08 4.01 -8.00
CA THR A 72 -12.06 4.99 -8.39
C THR A 72 -11.59 5.83 -7.20
N LEU A 73 -12.53 6.23 -6.35
CA LEU A 73 -12.25 6.97 -5.13
C LEU A 73 -11.40 6.14 -4.15
N ALA A 74 -11.74 4.86 -3.97
CA ALA A 74 -10.95 3.95 -3.15
C ALA A 74 -9.52 3.84 -3.69
N ALA A 75 -9.34 3.53 -4.95
CA ALA A 75 -8.05 3.43 -5.60
C ALA A 75 -7.22 4.72 -5.44
N TYR A 76 -7.89 5.87 -5.52
CA TYR A 76 -7.24 7.17 -5.37
C TYR A 76 -6.83 7.45 -3.93
N SER A 77 -7.75 7.32 -2.99
CA SER A 77 -7.56 7.60 -1.56
C SER A 77 -6.28 6.96 -1.03
N VAL A 78 -5.97 5.80 -1.51
CA VAL A 78 -4.86 5.00 -1.03
C VAL A 78 -3.57 5.24 -1.73
N ARG A 79 -3.63 5.39 -3.03
CA ARG A 79 -2.44 5.78 -3.77
C ARG A 79 -1.85 7.09 -3.24
N GLU A 80 -2.73 8.03 -2.85
CA GLU A 80 -2.34 9.36 -2.40
C GLU A 80 -2.37 9.49 -0.86
N MET A 81 -2.68 8.41 -0.12
CA MET A 81 -2.75 8.38 1.34
C MET A 81 -3.73 9.43 1.92
N VAL A 82 -4.84 9.68 1.22
CA VAL A 82 -5.84 10.67 1.62
C VAL A 82 -6.95 9.99 2.42
N PRO A 83 -7.15 10.34 3.71
CA PRO A 83 -8.27 9.83 4.47
C PRO A 83 -9.59 10.34 3.90
N LEU A 84 -10.61 9.48 3.89
CA LEU A 84 -11.92 9.81 3.35
C LEU A 84 -13.01 9.64 4.40
N ILE A 85 -14.03 10.47 4.29
CA ILE A 85 -15.31 10.28 4.99
C ILE A 85 -16.40 10.15 3.92
N ILE A 86 -17.18 9.07 3.99
CA ILE A 86 -18.35 8.86 3.14
C ILE A 86 -19.58 8.92 4.05
N THR A 87 -20.47 9.86 3.81
CA THR A 87 -21.68 10.05 4.60
C THR A 87 -22.93 9.58 3.88
N ASP A 88 -24.01 9.41 4.61
CA ASP A 88 -25.35 9.11 4.09
C ASP A 88 -25.40 7.79 3.28
N VAL A 89 -24.58 6.81 3.66
CA VAL A 89 -24.54 5.48 2.99
C VAL A 89 -25.72 4.65 3.45
N PRO A 90 -26.63 4.25 2.55
CA PRO A 90 -27.77 3.43 2.91
C PRO A 90 -27.32 1.99 3.21
N ARG A 91 -28.07 1.29 4.07
CA ARG A 91 -27.75 -0.07 4.51
C ARG A 91 -27.55 -1.07 3.35
N GLU A 92 -28.33 -0.94 2.30
CA GLU A 92 -28.23 -1.80 1.10
C GLU A 92 -26.92 -1.64 0.31
N GLU A 93 -26.25 -0.49 0.42
CA GLU A 93 -24.96 -0.24 -0.24
C GLU A 93 -23.75 -0.48 0.68
N LEU A 94 -23.96 -0.67 1.96
CA LEU A 94 -22.89 -0.81 2.94
C LEU A 94 -21.95 -1.97 2.62
N GLU A 95 -22.49 -3.15 2.28
CA GLU A 95 -21.69 -4.34 1.97
C GLU A 95 -20.81 -4.10 0.74
N PHE A 96 -21.36 -3.49 -0.31
CA PHE A 96 -20.59 -3.13 -1.49
C PHE A 96 -19.48 -2.15 -1.18
N ILE A 97 -19.79 -1.04 -0.48
CA ILE A 97 -18.82 0.01 -0.19
C ILE A 97 -17.71 -0.53 0.73
N CYS A 98 -18.05 -1.29 1.76
CA CYS A 98 -17.06 -1.94 2.62
C CYS A 98 -16.18 -2.96 1.87
N SER A 99 -16.69 -3.58 0.80
CA SER A 99 -15.89 -4.48 -0.03
C SER A 99 -14.86 -3.77 -0.90
N VAL A 100 -15.14 -2.51 -1.24
CA VAL A 100 -14.27 -1.66 -2.06
C VAL A 100 -13.18 -0.97 -1.22
N PHE A 101 -13.49 -0.66 0.04
CA PHE A 101 -12.59 -0.01 0.97
C PHE A 101 -12.21 -1.00 2.10
N PRO A 102 -11.05 -1.65 2.04
CA PRO A 102 -10.69 -2.71 2.98
C PRO A 102 -10.50 -2.27 4.44
N HIS A 103 -10.21 -0.99 4.67
CA HIS A 103 -10.03 -0.41 6.01
C HIS A 103 -11.04 0.70 6.22
N VAL A 104 -12.30 0.31 6.44
CA VAL A 104 -13.39 1.22 6.67
C VAL A 104 -14.09 0.91 8.00
N ASP A 105 -14.20 1.93 8.83
CA ASP A 105 -15.05 1.89 10.02
C ASP A 105 -16.43 2.43 9.66
N ALA A 106 -17.47 1.65 9.90
CA ALA A 106 -18.86 2.02 9.68
C ALA A 106 -19.53 2.40 10.98
N TYR A 107 -20.15 3.56 11.02
CA TYR A 107 -20.88 4.10 12.16
C TYR A 107 -22.30 4.46 11.77
N THR A 108 -23.28 4.21 12.66
CA THR A 108 -24.64 4.70 12.52
C THR A 108 -24.77 6.13 13.07
N TYR A 109 -25.76 6.87 12.60
CA TYR A 109 -26.16 8.11 13.25
C TYR A 109 -27.02 7.82 14.50
N GLU A 110 -27.02 8.72 15.49
CA GLU A 110 -27.72 8.52 16.78
C GLU A 110 -29.22 8.25 16.62
N ASP A 111 -29.86 8.82 15.61
CA ASP A 111 -31.30 8.70 15.37
C ASP A 111 -31.67 7.94 14.09
N ASP A 112 -30.71 7.29 13.42
CA ASP A 112 -30.93 6.58 12.16
C ASP A 112 -30.03 5.35 12.05
N ASP A 113 -30.64 4.17 12.23
CA ASP A 113 -29.94 2.87 12.13
C ASP A 113 -29.80 2.37 10.70
N ASP A 114 -30.42 3.02 9.71
CA ASP A 114 -30.42 2.58 8.32
C ASP A 114 -29.46 3.35 7.42
N THR A 115 -28.88 4.42 7.96
CA THR A 115 -27.88 5.25 7.27
C THR A 115 -26.57 5.27 8.03
N PHE A 116 -25.47 5.17 7.30
CA PHE A 116 -24.13 5.05 7.87
C PHE A 116 -23.24 6.21 7.43
N TYR A 117 -22.30 6.58 8.28
CA TYR A 117 -21.11 7.28 7.82
C TYR A 117 -19.89 6.37 7.97
N LEU A 118 -19.01 6.41 6.99
CA LEU A 118 -17.84 5.57 6.89
C LEU A 118 -16.59 6.43 7.00
N LYS A 119 -15.65 6.00 7.84
CA LYS A 119 -14.30 6.54 7.86
C LYS A 119 -13.40 5.54 7.16
N VAL A 120 -12.79 5.97 6.06
CA VAL A 120 -11.77 5.19 5.39
C VAL A 120 -10.45 5.59 6.03
N ASN A 121 -9.89 4.68 6.81
CA ASN A 121 -8.58 4.85 7.41
C ASN A 121 -7.52 4.40 6.41
N ASN A 122 -6.50 5.24 6.21
CA ASN A 122 -5.31 4.85 5.45
C ASN A 122 -4.27 4.16 6.34
N GLU A 123 -4.54 4.14 7.64
CA GLU A 123 -3.79 3.32 8.58
C GLU A 123 -4.13 1.87 8.28
N CYS A 124 -3.19 1.19 7.70
CA CYS A 124 -3.27 -0.24 7.53
C CYS A 124 -3.07 -0.87 8.91
N ASP A 125 -4.15 -1.13 9.65
CA ASP A 125 -4.13 -2.09 10.74
C ASP A 125 -3.84 -3.48 10.17
N MET A 126 -2.75 -3.53 9.37
CA MET A 126 -2.52 -4.66 8.50
C MET A 126 -2.41 -5.96 9.25
N LEU A 127 -2.12 -5.95 10.55
CA LEU A 127 -1.96 -7.23 11.23
C LEU A 127 -1.98 -7.03 12.75
N ASP A 128 -3.01 -7.55 13.39
CA ASP A 128 -3.01 -7.80 14.84
C ASP A 128 -1.84 -8.71 15.26
N CYS A 129 -1.21 -9.39 14.30
CA CYS A 129 -0.02 -10.21 14.50
C CYS A 129 0.78 -10.30 13.20
N VAL A 130 2.10 -10.34 13.32
CA VAL A 130 2.99 -10.56 12.16
C VAL A 130 2.75 -11.96 11.61
N PRO A 131 2.38 -12.12 10.33
CA PRO A 131 2.13 -13.44 9.73
C PRO A 131 3.44 -14.22 9.56
N THR A 132 3.32 -15.52 9.50
CA THR A 132 4.46 -16.43 9.27
C THR A 132 4.22 -17.30 8.06
N ALA A 133 5.30 -17.63 7.35
CA ALA A 133 5.26 -18.59 6.25
C ALA A 133 6.48 -19.52 6.30
N GLU A 134 6.30 -20.75 5.87
CA GLU A 134 7.40 -21.71 5.75
C GLU A 134 7.37 -22.41 4.40
N LEU A 135 8.54 -22.49 3.75
CA LEU A 135 8.70 -23.20 2.48
C LEU A 135 10.11 -23.80 2.38
N ASP A 136 10.18 -25.12 2.20
CA ASP A 136 11.43 -25.85 1.94
C ASP A 136 12.57 -25.53 2.93
N GLY A 137 12.25 -25.39 4.23
CA GLY A 137 13.20 -25.12 5.31
C GLY A 137 13.64 -23.64 5.40
N VAL A 138 12.95 -22.73 4.72
CA VAL A 138 13.02 -21.29 4.93
C VAL A 138 11.75 -20.85 5.64
N THR A 139 11.90 -20.13 6.75
CA THR A 139 10.80 -19.54 7.49
C THR A 139 10.84 -18.01 7.32
N LEU A 140 9.68 -17.41 7.12
CA LEU A 140 9.45 -15.98 7.23
C LEU A 140 8.69 -15.75 8.53
N ASP A 141 9.23 -14.94 9.42
CA ASP A 141 8.62 -14.63 10.72
C ASP A 141 9.01 -13.22 11.20
N GLU A 142 8.57 -12.86 12.39
CA GLU A 142 8.84 -11.56 12.98
C GLU A 142 10.34 -11.38 13.29
N LEU A 143 10.85 -10.18 12.97
CA LEU A 143 12.15 -9.72 13.45
C LEU A 143 12.07 -9.40 14.95
N CYS A 144 12.91 -10.04 15.75
CA CYS A 144 12.89 -9.90 17.21
C CYS A 144 14.20 -9.29 17.77
N GLU A 145 14.21 -8.94 19.06
CA GLU A 145 15.36 -8.32 19.71
C GLU A 145 16.65 -9.14 19.60
N SER A 146 16.54 -10.46 19.57
CA SER A 146 17.71 -11.34 19.41
C SER A 146 18.35 -11.25 18.02
N ASP A 147 17.65 -10.70 17.03
CA ASP A 147 18.15 -10.51 15.67
C ASP A 147 18.94 -9.22 15.49
N ARG A 148 18.85 -8.27 16.45
CA ARG A 148 19.34 -6.91 16.38
C ARG A 148 20.70 -6.76 15.70
N ASP A 149 21.71 -7.41 16.27
CA ASP A 149 23.09 -7.24 15.80
C ASP A 149 23.30 -7.87 14.40
N ARG A 150 22.64 -9.00 14.14
CA ARG A 150 22.73 -9.67 12.86
C ARG A 150 21.93 -8.93 11.79
N TYR A 151 20.79 -8.37 12.15
CA TYR A 151 19.97 -7.55 11.25
C TYR A 151 20.68 -6.21 10.95
N ALA A 152 21.28 -5.56 11.95
CA ALA A 152 22.11 -4.38 11.74
C ALA A 152 23.29 -4.66 10.79
N ALA A 153 23.93 -5.83 10.89
CA ALA A 153 24.98 -6.23 9.96
C ALA A 153 24.48 -6.42 8.52
N LEU A 154 23.26 -6.97 8.34
CA LEU A 154 22.61 -7.08 7.04
C LEU A 154 22.35 -5.69 6.44
N CYS A 155 21.77 -4.79 7.22
CA CYS A 155 21.39 -3.44 6.80
C CYS A 155 22.61 -2.54 6.54
N SER A 156 23.72 -2.76 7.24
CA SER A 156 24.94 -1.96 7.09
C SER A 156 25.90 -2.46 5.98
N ASP A 157 25.63 -3.58 5.34
CA ASP A 157 26.46 -4.12 4.27
C ASP A 157 26.28 -3.31 2.97
N ARG A 158 27.17 -2.34 2.73
CA ARG A 158 27.08 -1.42 1.58
C ARG A 158 27.09 -2.10 0.23
N GLU A 159 27.82 -3.19 0.06
CA GLU A 159 27.86 -3.89 -1.21
C GLU A 159 26.56 -4.66 -1.48
N LEU A 160 26.01 -5.27 -0.44
CA LEU A 160 24.71 -5.95 -0.51
C LEU A 160 23.59 -4.94 -0.78
N ASN A 161 23.66 -3.77 -0.16
CA ASN A 161 22.63 -2.75 -0.18
C ASN A 161 22.69 -1.78 -1.36
N ARG A 162 23.71 -1.86 -2.22
CA ARG A 162 23.84 -0.97 -3.39
C ARG A 162 22.61 -0.96 -4.33
N TYR A 163 21.76 -1.97 -4.23
CA TYR A 163 20.52 -2.08 -5.01
C TYR A 163 19.26 -1.95 -4.16
N TRP A 164 19.40 -1.72 -2.85
CA TRP A 164 18.29 -1.71 -1.91
C TRP A 164 17.58 -0.36 -1.80
N GLY A 165 18.24 0.72 -2.19
CA GLY A 165 17.62 2.02 -2.36
C GLY A 165 17.74 2.98 -1.18
N TYR A 166 18.45 2.62 -0.09
CA TYR A 166 18.80 3.60 0.96
C TYR A 166 20.32 3.74 1.16
N ASP A 167 20.71 4.88 1.71
CA ASP A 167 22.11 5.21 2.02
C ASP A 167 22.34 5.13 3.52
N VAL A 168 23.04 4.08 3.95
CA VAL A 168 23.34 3.82 5.37
C VAL A 168 24.00 5.00 6.06
N ASP A 169 24.86 5.74 5.34
CA ASP A 169 25.58 6.89 5.92
C ASP A 169 24.66 8.10 6.13
N VAL A 170 23.56 8.18 5.38
CA VAL A 170 22.56 9.23 5.52
C VAL A 170 21.49 8.85 6.52
N ASP A 171 21.00 7.62 6.45
CA ASP A 171 19.85 7.16 7.23
C ASP A 171 20.23 6.79 8.66
N ASN A 172 21.43 6.26 8.88
CA ASN A 172 21.96 5.87 10.19
C ASN A 172 23.44 6.30 10.37
N PRO A 173 23.74 7.62 10.39
CA PRO A 173 25.09 8.15 10.42
C PRO A 173 25.88 7.77 11.67
N ASP A 174 25.18 7.54 12.77
CA ASP A 174 25.80 7.17 14.06
C ASP A 174 26.05 5.67 14.19
N GLY A 175 25.55 4.85 13.24
CA GLY A 175 25.70 3.40 13.25
C GLY A 175 24.95 2.73 14.41
N ASP A 176 23.83 3.31 14.85
CA ASP A 176 23.02 2.77 15.93
C ASP A 176 22.40 1.42 15.51
N PRO A 177 22.72 0.31 16.18
CA PRO A 177 22.18 -1.00 15.83
C PRO A 177 20.68 -1.13 16.12
N ASP A 178 20.13 -0.31 17.01
CA ASP A 178 18.70 -0.32 17.35
C ASP A 178 17.86 0.38 16.29
N PHE A 179 18.45 1.27 15.50
CA PHE A 179 17.79 2.02 14.46
C PHE A 179 16.97 1.15 13.49
N TYR A 180 17.54 0.03 13.04
CA TYR A 180 16.92 -0.78 11.99
C TYR A 180 15.68 -1.54 12.47
N LEU A 181 15.73 -2.13 13.68
CA LEU A 181 14.55 -2.78 14.27
C LEU A 181 13.46 -1.78 14.64
N ALA A 182 13.86 -0.60 15.17
CA ALA A 182 12.92 0.46 15.46
C ALA A 182 12.22 0.98 14.17
N THR A 183 12.96 1.07 13.07
CA THR A 183 12.40 1.46 11.76
C THR A 183 11.39 0.43 11.27
N VAL A 184 11.72 -0.87 11.29
CA VAL A 184 10.80 -1.94 10.88
C VAL A 184 9.51 -1.93 11.69
N ARG A 185 9.59 -1.75 13.00
CA ARG A 185 8.41 -1.66 13.87
C ARG A 185 7.55 -0.45 13.54
N ARG A 186 8.17 0.70 13.38
CA ARG A 186 7.45 1.91 13.00
C ARG A 186 6.78 1.78 11.63
N GLU A 187 7.48 1.22 10.63
CA GLU A 187 6.91 0.99 9.30
C GLU A 187 5.72 0.02 9.32
N LEU A 188 5.75 -0.96 10.21
CA LEU A 188 4.62 -1.87 10.44
C LEU A 188 3.46 -1.14 11.13
N GLU A 189 3.73 -0.40 12.21
CA GLU A 189 2.74 0.41 12.93
C GLU A 189 2.09 1.47 12.04
N ASP A 190 2.89 2.11 11.18
CA ASP A 190 2.43 3.11 10.20
C ASP A 190 1.76 2.48 8.95
N GLY A 191 1.70 1.13 8.85
CA GLY A 191 1.14 0.44 7.69
C GLY A 191 1.92 0.61 6.38
N VAL A 192 3.17 1.07 6.44
CA VAL A 192 4.01 1.39 5.28
C VAL A 192 4.65 0.14 4.69
N ALA A 193 5.15 -0.74 5.56
CA ALA A 193 5.80 -1.98 5.15
C ALA A 193 5.67 -3.09 6.20
N LEU A 194 5.61 -4.32 5.71
CA LEU A 194 5.72 -5.54 6.49
C LEU A 194 7.07 -6.18 6.19
N THR A 195 8.03 -6.04 7.10
CA THR A 195 9.36 -6.65 6.97
C THR A 195 9.49 -7.85 7.89
N LEU A 196 9.83 -9.00 7.30
CA LEU A 196 9.96 -10.30 7.96
C LEU A 196 11.41 -10.77 7.98
N ALA A 197 11.80 -11.45 9.03
CA ALA A 197 13.02 -12.23 9.06
C ALA A 197 12.95 -13.39 8.07
N VAL A 198 13.99 -13.59 7.30
CA VAL A 198 14.21 -14.85 6.55
C VAL A 198 15.13 -15.73 7.38
N ARG A 199 14.62 -16.90 7.80
CA ARG A 199 15.41 -17.84 8.61
C ARG A 199 15.66 -19.14 7.88
N GLU A 200 16.82 -19.73 8.16
CA GLU A 200 17.15 -21.12 7.81
C GLU A 200 17.75 -21.79 9.03
N GLY A 201 17.13 -22.91 9.45
CA GLY A 201 17.53 -23.60 10.68
C GLY A 201 17.37 -22.77 11.96
N GLY A 202 16.48 -21.77 11.96
CA GLY A 202 16.24 -20.86 13.08
C GLY A 202 17.15 -19.63 13.11
N GLU A 203 18.19 -19.56 12.26
CA GLU A 203 19.09 -18.41 12.17
C GLU A 203 18.58 -17.38 11.15
N LEU A 204 18.71 -16.09 11.49
CA LEU A 204 18.46 -15.00 10.56
C LEU A 204 19.47 -15.04 9.41
N VAL A 205 19.00 -15.18 8.18
CA VAL A 205 19.83 -15.23 6.96
C VAL A 205 19.45 -14.17 5.93
N GLY A 206 18.45 -13.35 6.21
CA GLY A 206 18.00 -12.28 5.32
C GLY A 206 16.71 -11.63 5.81
N GLU A 207 16.12 -10.85 4.94
CA GLU A 207 14.80 -10.24 5.13
C GLU A 207 13.93 -10.39 3.90
N ALA A 208 12.63 -10.33 4.11
CA ALA A 208 11.60 -10.31 3.07
C ALA A 208 10.57 -9.24 3.42
N THR A 209 10.30 -8.33 2.49
CA THR A 209 9.47 -7.16 2.74
C THR A 209 8.32 -7.07 1.74
N VAL A 210 7.12 -6.77 2.24
CA VAL A 210 5.96 -6.34 1.46
C VAL A 210 5.74 -4.85 1.75
N TYR A 211 5.65 -4.03 0.73
CA TYR A 211 5.58 -2.57 0.87
C TYR A 211 4.82 -1.93 -0.29
N GLY A 212 4.52 -0.65 -0.18
CA GLY A 212 3.84 0.08 -1.24
C GLY A 212 2.49 -0.53 -1.58
N PHE A 213 1.74 -0.81 -0.53
CA PHE A 213 0.38 -1.34 -0.64
C PHE A 213 -0.51 -0.35 -1.39
N ASP A 214 -1.39 -0.88 -2.22
CA ASP A 214 -2.47 -0.11 -2.81
C ASP A 214 -3.81 -0.81 -2.54
N TYR A 215 -4.92 -0.10 -2.62
CA TYR A 215 -6.25 -0.63 -2.29
C TYR A 215 -6.87 -1.50 -3.38
N LEU A 216 -6.17 -1.64 -4.49
CA LEU A 216 -6.51 -2.63 -5.49
C LEU A 216 -6.03 -4.02 -5.06
N GLY A 217 -5.55 -4.14 -3.81
CA GLY A 217 -4.99 -5.37 -3.28
C GLY A 217 -3.62 -5.69 -3.88
N SER A 218 -2.84 -4.67 -4.27
CA SER A 218 -1.50 -4.89 -4.80
C SER A 218 -0.45 -4.36 -3.82
N ALA A 219 0.72 -4.98 -3.81
CA ALA A 219 1.89 -4.49 -3.09
C ALA A 219 3.18 -4.81 -3.84
N SER A 220 4.25 -4.15 -3.47
CA SER A 220 5.60 -4.49 -3.92
C SER A 220 6.25 -5.47 -2.96
N ILE A 221 7.09 -6.37 -3.48
CA ILE A 221 7.86 -7.30 -2.68
C ILE A 221 9.36 -7.17 -2.94
N ALA A 222 10.14 -7.36 -1.89
CA ALA A 222 11.59 -7.40 -1.96
C ALA A 222 12.16 -8.49 -1.04
N VAL A 223 13.27 -9.09 -1.42
CA VAL A 223 14.01 -10.08 -0.62
C VAL A 223 15.49 -9.79 -0.68
N ARG A 224 16.12 -9.78 0.49
CA ARG A 224 17.56 -9.60 0.64
C ARG A 224 18.12 -10.73 1.51
N VAL A 225 19.22 -11.34 1.08
CA VAL A 225 19.86 -12.48 1.78
C VAL A 225 21.30 -12.10 2.11
N MET A 226 21.76 -12.43 3.30
CA MET A 226 23.15 -12.22 3.75
C MET A 226 24.13 -12.91 2.80
N ARG A 227 25.31 -12.31 2.62
CA ARG A 227 26.33 -12.83 1.68
C ARG A 227 26.84 -14.22 2.03
N ASP A 228 26.99 -14.55 3.30
CA ASP A 228 27.39 -15.87 3.79
C ASP A 228 26.37 -16.96 3.48
N SER A 229 25.16 -16.56 3.12
CA SER A 229 24.04 -17.43 2.80
C SER A 229 23.70 -17.45 1.30
N HIS A 230 24.48 -16.76 0.46
CA HIS A 230 24.30 -16.78 -0.98
C HIS A 230 24.58 -18.15 -1.61
N GLY A 231 24.05 -18.40 -2.80
CA GLY A 231 24.28 -19.63 -3.58
C GLY A 231 23.53 -20.87 -3.07
N ARG A 232 22.81 -20.78 -1.95
CA ARG A 232 22.06 -21.88 -1.31
C ARG A 232 20.59 -21.94 -1.72
N GLY A 233 20.15 -21.05 -2.61
CA GLY A 233 18.76 -20.97 -3.07
C GLY A 233 17.79 -20.32 -2.08
N ILE A 234 18.29 -19.76 -0.97
CA ILE A 234 17.47 -19.13 0.10
C ILE A 234 16.61 -18.03 -0.46
N GLY A 235 17.20 -17.07 -1.20
CA GLY A 235 16.44 -15.96 -1.78
C GLY A 235 15.27 -16.42 -2.66
N SER A 236 15.47 -17.50 -3.43
CA SER A 236 14.42 -18.08 -4.28
C SER A 236 13.27 -18.66 -3.45
N ARG A 237 13.59 -19.40 -2.37
CA ARG A 237 12.59 -19.97 -1.44
C ARG A 237 11.87 -18.88 -0.66
N ALA A 238 12.62 -17.88 -0.17
CA ALA A 238 12.04 -16.73 0.53
C ALA A 238 11.09 -15.93 -0.37
N THR A 239 11.45 -15.72 -1.65
CA THR A 239 10.55 -15.05 -2.61
C THR A 239 9.27 -15.86 -2.82
N ALA A 240 9.37 -17.17 -2.97
CA ALA A 240 8.18 -18.01 -3.12
C ALA A 240 7.31 -18.03 -1.86
N ALA A 241 7.93 -18.12 -0.66
CA ALA A 241 7.23 -18.05 0.62
C ALA A 241 6.54 -16.67 0.80
N LEU A 242 7.20 -15.57 0.41
CA LEU A 242 6.63 -14.24 0.50
C LEU A 242 5.43 -14.06 -0.44
N ILE A 243 5.46 -14.63 -1.63
CA ILE A 243 4.32 -14.64 -2.57
C ILE A 243 3.13 -15.43 -1.99
N MET A 244 3.39 -16.58 -1.34
CA MET A 244 2.35 -17.34 -0.65
C MET A 244 1.74 -16.54 0.50
N LEU A 245 2.58 -15.94 1.33
CA LEU A 245 2.14 -15.08 2.43
C LEU A 245 1.35 -13.88 1.94
N ALA A 246 1.79 -13.22 0.87
CA ALA A 246 1.07 -12.11 0.26
C ALA A 246 -0.36 -12.49 -0.14
N ARG A 247 -0.57 -13.69 -0.67
CA ARG A 247 -1.91 -14.23 -0.95
C ARG A 247 -2.71 -14.49 0.33
N GLU A 248 -2.09 -15.04 1.37
CA GLU A 248 -2.74 -15.35 2.64
C GLU A 248 -3.21 -14.08 3.38
N ILE A 249 -2.48 -12.98 3.28
CA ILE A 249 -2.88 -11.68 3.82
C ILE A 249 -3.88 -10.92 2.92
N GLY A 250 -4.36 -11.53 1.83
CA GLY A 250 -5.44 -11.00 1.00
C GLY A 250 -5.03 -10.14 -0.17
N LEU A 251 -3.73 -10.10 -0.52
CA LEU A 251 -3.30 -9.43 -1.75
C LEU A 251 -3.72 -10.23 -2.98
N SER A 252 -4.11 -9.53 -4.04
CA SER A 252 -4.45 -10.10 -5.35
C SER A 252 -3.29 -10.02 -6.34
N THR A 253 -2.34 -9.13 -6.11
CA THR A 253 -1.21 -8.87 -7.02
C THR A 253 0.03 -8.48 -6.25
N VAL A 254 1.18 -9.03 -6.66
CA VAL A 254 2.48 -8.53 -6.18
C VAL A 254 3.33 -8.01 -7.32
N ARG A 255 4.11 -6.98 -7.02
CA ARG A 255 5.01 -6.31 -7.95
C ARG A 255 6.45 -6.37 -7.45
N ALA A 256 7.41 -6.34 -8.36
CA ALA A 256 8.82 -6.14 -8.03
C ALA A 256 9.48 -5.22 -9.06
N GLU A 257 10.32 -4.32 -8.57
CA GLU A 257 11.11 -3.39 -9.36
C GLU A 257 12.59 -3.65 -9.10
N ILE A 258 13.36 -3.95 -10.14
CA ILE A 258 14.73 -4.40 -10.00
C ILE A 258 15.61 -3.63 -10.99
N LEU A 259 16.72 -3.06 -10.51
CA LEU A 259 17.71 -2.42 -11.39
C LEU A 259 18.25 -3.41 -12.43
N GLU A 260 18.37 -3.00 -13.68
CA GLU A 260 18.79 -3.86 -14.81
C GLU A 260 20.15 -4.54 -14.57
N GLU A 261 21.03 -3.89 -13.84
CA GLU A 261 22.35 -4.43 -13.48
C GLU A 261 22.30 -5.52 -12.39
N ASN A 262 21.19 -5.60 -11.61
CA ASN A 262 20.99 -6.63 -10.60
C ASN A 262 20.52 -7.96 -11.22
N THR A 263 21.36 -8.52 -12.10
CA THR A 263 21.07 -9.76 -12.83
C THR A 263 20.70 -10.95 -11.91
N PRO A 264 21.32 -11.15 -10.73
CA PRO A 264 20.93 -12.24 -9.83
C PRO A 264 19.46 -12.13 -9.37
N SER A 265 19.03 -10.94 -8.95
CA SER A 265 17.64 -10.67 -8.52
C SER A 265 16.65 -10.86 -9.67
N ILE A 266 16.98 -10.35 -10.86
CA ILE A 266 16.16 -10.54 -12.08
C ILE A 266 15.93 -12.03 -12.37
N ARG A 267 17.00 -12.86 -12.33
CA ARG A 267 16.90 -14.30 -12.57
C ARG A 267 16.09 -15.02 -11.49
N MET A 268 16.17 -14.58 -10.26
CA MET A 268 15.42 -15.13 -9.14
C MET A 268 13.94 -14.83 -9.30
N THR A 269 13.59 -13.55 -9.48
CA THR A 269 12.21 -13.08 -9.59
C THR A 269 11.50 -13.64 -10.83
N ALA A 270 12.18 -13.76 -11.94
CA ALA A 270 11.63 -14.33 -13.19
C ALA A 270 11.19 -15.81 -13.08
N LYS A 271 11.49 -16.50 -11.98
CA LYS A 271 10.96 -17.85 -11.73
C LYS A 271 9.52 -17.86 -11.26
N TYR A 272 9.08 -16.78 -10.63
CA TYR A 272 7.80 -16.69 -9.92
C TYR A 272 6.90 -15.59 -10.45
N MET A 273 7.46 -14.61 -11.13
CA MET A 273 6.73 -13.41 -11.59
C MET A 273 6.98 -13.17 -13.08
N THR A 274 6.00 -12.58 -13.74
CA THR A 274 6.07 -12.24 -15.16
C THR A 274 6.71 -10.86 -15.33
N ARG A 275 7.73 -10.77 -16.20
CA ARG A 275 8.31 -9.48 -16.60
C ARG A 275 7.30 -8.70 -17.44
N THR A 276 6.97 -7.49 -17.03
CA THR A 276 5.97 -6.64 -17.69
C THR A 276 6.60 -5.57 -18.56
N LYS A 277 7.64 -4.91 -18.06
CA LYS A 277 8.35 -3.84 -18.82
C LYS A 277 9.79 -3.68 -18.35
N THR A 278 10.53 -2.91 -19.15
CA THR A 278 11.84 -2.36 -18.77
C THR A 278 11.84 -0.90 -19.12
N GLU A 279 12.12 -0.07 -18.16
CA GLU A 279 12.05 1.38 -18.31
C GLU A 279 12.98 2.06 -17.30
N ASN A 280 13.66 3.14 -17.71
CA ASN A 280 14.51 3.96 -16.84
C ASN A 280 15.59 3.16 -16.06
N GLY A 281 16.18 2.12 -16.68
CA GLY A 281 17.20 1.28 -16.05
C GLY A 281 16.65 0.29 -15.02
N LYS A 282 15.34 0.03 -15.02
CA LYS A 282 14.65 -0.89 -14.13
C LYS A 282 13.84 -1.93 -14.90
N VAL A 283 13.78 -3.12 -14.37
CA VAL A 283 12.95 -4.24 -14.85
C VAL A 283 11.78 -4.40 -13.88
N TYR A 284 10.57 -4.43 -14.41
CA TYR A 284 9.33 -4.56 -13.65
C TYR A 284 8.75 -5.95 -13.81
N PHE A 285 8.34 -6.51 -12.70
CA PHE A 285 7.68 -7.82 -12.63
C PHE A 285 6.35 -7.70 -11.92
N THR A 286 5.40 -8.57 -12.31
CA THR A 286 4.08 -8.68 -11.68
C THR A 286 3.68 -10.14 -11.60
N SER A 287 2.97 -10.51 -10.55
CA SER A 287 2.30 -11.81 -10.43
C SER A 287 0.91 -11.58 -9.86
N GLU A 288 -0.10 -12.12 -10.54
CA GLU A 288 -1.43 -12.33 -9.96
C GLU A 288 -1.35 -13.50 -8.96
N LEU A 289 -2.07 -13.39 -7.82
CA LEU A 289 -2.00 -14.31 -6.69
C LEU A 289 -3.20 -15.26 -6.62
#